data_52371dd48ea603dce9cb8f762a595df8
#
_entry.id   52371dd48ea603dce9cb8f762a595df8
#
_cell.length_a   1.000
_cell.length_b   1.000
_cell.length_c   1.000
_cell.angle_alpha   90.00
_cell.angle_beta   90.00
_cell.angle_gamma   90.00
#
_symmetry.space_group_name_H-M   'P 1'
#
loop_
_entity.id
_entity.type
_entity.pdbx_description
1 polymer ?
#
loop_
_entity_poly.entity_id
_entity_poly.type
_entity_poly.pdbx_seq_one_letter_code
_entity_poly.pdbx_strand_id
1 'polypeptide(L)' 'MDLTLTYEEVELLAGILEQRHRELIKEIAHTDHHEFRKSLRRNERMLESILSRLREAAVEQLRA' A
#
# COMPACT_ATOMS: atom_id res chain seq x y z
N MET A 1 17.74 -3.23 0.10
CA MET A 1 17.32 -2.50 -1.10
C MET A 1 17.09 -1.04 -0.76
N ASP A 2 17.76 -0.16 -1.47
CA ASP A 2 17.62 1.29 -1.26
C ASP A 2 16.83 1.91 -2.41
N LEU A 3 15.83 2.67 -2.07
CA LEU A 3 14.99 3.36 -3.05
C LEU A 3 14.80 4.80 -2.63
N THR A 4 15.30 5.71 -3.47
CA THR A 4 15.18 7.14 -3.21
C THR A 4 14.11 7.75 -4.12
N LEU A 5 13.10 8.36 -3.53
CA LEU A 5 12.00 8.97 -4.26
C LEU A 5 11.87 10.44 -3.85
N THR A 6 11.43 11.27 -4.79
CA THR A 6 11.09 12.66 -4.47
C THR A 6 9.76 12.67 -3.71
N TYR A 7 9.46 13.79 -3.06
CA TYR A 7 8.19 13.96 -2.36
C TYR A 7 7.00 13.74 -3.30
N GLU A 8 7.07 14.30 -4.50
CA GLU A 8 6.00 14.14 -5.50
C GLU A 8 5.81 12.69 -5.91
N GLU A 9 6.92 11.95 -6.05
CA GLU A 9 6.87 10.53 -6.39
C GLU A 9 6.25 9.71 -5.26
N VAL A 10 6.58 10.02 -4.01
CA VAL A 10 5.99 9.36 -2.85
C VAL A 10 4.48 9.60 -2.82
N GLU A 11 4.04 10.85 -3.04
CA GLU A 11 2.63 11.19 -3.06
C GLU A 11 1.86 10.44 -4.15
N LEU A 12 2.42 10.42 -5.35
CA LEU A 12 1.80 9.72 -6.47
C LEU A 12 1.69 8.22 -6.19
N LEU A 13 2.77 7.61 -5.75
CA LEU A 13 2.80 6.18 -5.48
C LEU A 13 1.84 5.80 -4.34
N ALA A 14 1.83 6.60 -3.27
CA ALA A 14 0.92 6.36 -2.15
C ALA A 14 -0.54 6.41 -2.60
N GLY A 15 -0.89 7.37 -3.47
CA GLY A 15 -2.25 7.47 -4.01
C GLY A 15 -2.67 6.25 -4.80
N ILE A 16 -1.76 5.75 -5.66
CA ILE A 16 -2.02 4.54 -6.46
C ILE A 16 -2.20 3.33 -5.55
N LEU A 17 -1.33 3.18 -4.55
CA LEU A 17 -1.39 2.05 -3.62
C LEU A 17 -2.61 2.10 -2.71
N GLU A 18 -3.04 3.29 -2.29
CA GLU A 18 -4.28 3.45 -1.52
C GLU A 18 -5.49 2.99 -2.32
N GLN A 19 -5.53 3.33 -3.60
CA GLN A 19 -6.60 2.89 -4.49
C GLN A 19 -6.61 1.37 -4.61
N ARG A 20 -5.44 0.77 -4.82
CA ARG A 20 -5.32 -0.69 -4.90
C ARG A 20 -5.70 -1.36 -3.58
N HIS A 21 -5.36 -0.74 -2.47
CA HIS A 21 -5.73 -1.25 -1.13
C HIS A 21 -7.25 -1.33 -0.98
N ARG A 22 -7.96 -0.28 -1.38
CA ARG A 22 -9.43 -0.26 -1.33
C ARG A 22 -10.03 -1.36 -2.21
N GLU A 23 -9.45 -1.59 -3.39
CA GLU A 23 -9.89 -2.65 -4.30
C GLU A 23 -9.68 -4.03 -3.69
N LEU A 24 -8.54 -4.25 -3.03
CA LEU A 24 -8.25 -5.53 -2.37
C LEU A 24 -9.24 -5.82 -1.25
N ILE A 25 -9.59 -4.83 -0.46
CA ILE A 25 -10.59 -4.99 0.60
C ILE A 25 -11.93 -5.46 0.02
N LYS A 26 -12.34 -4.87 -1.11
CA LYS A 26 -13.58 -5.29 -1.80
C LYS A 26 -13.47 -6.71 -2.32
N GLU A 27 -12.35 -7.08 -2.92
CA GLU A 27 -12.13 -8.43 -3.42
C GLU A 27 -12.18 -9.46 -2.29
N ILE A 28 -11.57 -9.15 -1.14
CA ILE A 28 -11.60 -10.03 0.03
C ILE A 28 -13.04 -10.24 0.51
N ALA A 29 -13.83 -9.18 0.54
CA ALA A 29 -15.23 -9.24 0.99
C ALA A 29 -16.10 -10.09 0.07
N HIS A 30 -15.78 -10.15 -1.23
CA HIS A 30 -16.61 -10.83 -2.23
C HIS A 30 -16.10 -12.18 -2.69
N THR A 31 -14.95 -12.63 -2.20
CA THR A 31 -14.42 -13.93 -2.63
C THR A 31 -14.87 -15.05 -1.70
N ASP A 32 -15.28 -16.17 -2.30
CA ASP A 32 -15.75 -17.35 -1.58
C ASP A 32 -14.66 -18.41 -1.40
N HIS A 33 -13.57 -18.31 -2.15
CA HIS A 33 -12.49 -19.28 -2.10
C HIS A 33 -11.53 -18.98 -0.96
N HIS A 34 -11.47 -19.87 0.02
CA HIS A 34 -10.66 -19.69 1.21
C HIS A 34 -9.17 -19.43 0.91
N GLU A 35 -8.58 -20.25 0.05
CA GLU A 35 -7.16 -20.12 -0.29
C GLU A 35 -6.86 -18.81 -1.04
N PHE A 36 -7.76 -18.43 -1.92
CA PHE A 36 -7.62 -17.16 -2.67
C PHE A 36 -7.77 -15.97 -1.73
N ARG A 37 -8.74 -16.03 -0.82
CA ARG A 37 -8.92 -14.97 0.19
C ARG A 37 -7.68 -14.80 1.07
N LYS A 38 -7.07 -15.90 1.46
CA LYS A 38 -5.85 -15.89 2.27
C LYS A 38 -4.71 -15.18 1.54
N SER A 39 -4.55 -15.45 0.26
CA SER A 39 -3.57 -14.81 -0.59
C SER A 39 -3.81 -13.30 -0.71
N LEU A 40 -5.08 -12.90 -0.91
CA LEU A 40 -5.47 -11.49 -0.98
C LEU A 40 -5.18 -10.75 0.32
N ARG A 41 -5.47 -11.38 1.46
CA ARG A 41 -5.19 -10.78 2.77
C ARG A 41 -3.70 -10.58 3.00
N ARG A 42 -2.89 -11.52 2.54
CA ARG A 42 -1.44 -11.40 2.63
C ARG A 42 -0.95 -10.18 1.83
N ASN A 43 -1.48 -10.04 0.61
CA ASN A 43 -1.14 -8.90 -0.24
C ASN A 43 -1.61 -7.58 0.38
N GLU A 44 -2.78 -7.57 0.98
CA GLU A 44 -3.34 -6.39 1.63
C GLU A 44 -2.45 -5.94 2.79
N ARG A 45 -1.96 -6.87 3.60
CA ARG A 45 -1.06 -6.54 4.71
C ARG A 45 0.28 -6.00 4.24
N MET A 46 0.83 -6.58 3.17
CA MET A 46 2.08 -6.07 2.59
C MET A 46 1.89 -4.65 2.08
N LEU A 47 0.74 -4.40 1.46
CA LEU A 47 0.41 -3.09 0.92
C LEU A 47 0.26 -2.06 2.03
N GLU A 48 -0.39 -2.41 3.14
CA GLU A 48 -0.48 -1.53 4.32
C GLU A 48 0.90 -1.17 4.86
N SER A 49 1.81 -2.15 4.93
CA SER A 49 3.16 -1.93 5.39
C SER A 49 3.92 -0.96 4.48
N ILE A 50 3.78 -1.14 3.18
CA ILE A 50 4.42 -0.24 2.20
C ILE A 50 3.86 1.17 2.33
N LEU A 51 2.55 1.31 2.43
CA LEU A 51 1.89 2.61 2.60
C LEU A 51 2.37 3.33 3.85
N SER A 52 2.49 2.61 4.96
CA SER A 52 2.98 3.17 6.21
C SER A 52 4.39 3.75 6.05
N ARG A 53 5.27 3.02 5.39
CA ARG A 53 6.65 3.48 5.13
C ARG A 53 6.69 4.68 4.20
N LEU A 54 5.82 4.70 3.19
CA LEU A 54 5.74 5.84 2.29
C LEU A 54 5.29 7.11 3.01
N ARG A 55 4.31 6.99 3.90
CA ARG A 55 3.84 8.12 4.71
C ARG A 55 4.92 8.64 5.64
N GLU A 56 5.67 7.76 6.27
CA GLU A 56 6.80 8.13 7.11
C GLU A 56 7.88 8.87 6.29
N ALA A 57 8.18 8.37 5.11
CA ALA A 57 9.16 9.01 4.22
C ALA A 57 8.70 10.41 3.81
N ALA A 58 7.41 10.58 3.52
CA ALA A 58 6.85 11.89 3.16
C ALA A 58 6.98 12.89 4.32
N VAL A 59 6.68 12.44 5.54
CA VAL A 59 6.79 13.29 6.74
C VAL A 59 8.24 13.72 6.95
N GLU A 60 9.19 12.82 6.80
CA GLU A 60 10.60 13.14 6.95
C GLU A 60 11.10 14.14 5.92
N GLN A 61 10.64 14.03 4.68
CA GLN A 61 11.00 14.99 3.63
C GLN A 61 10.45 16.39 3.94
N LEU A 62 9.27 16.46 4.53
CA LEU A 62 8.68 17.74 4.93
C LEU A 62 9.41 18.39 6.10
N ARG A 63 10.09 17.60 6.92
CA ARG A 63 10.87 18.10 8.05
C ARG A 63 12.26 18.61 7.66
N ALA A 64 12.75 18.17 6.53
CA ALA A 64 14.12 18.47 6.08
C ALA A 64 14.32 19.92 5.56
#